data_acb363e73264c1c40e32ce5945b32000
#
_entry.id   acb363e73264c1c40e32ce5945b32000
#
_cell.length_a   1.000
_cell.length_b   1.000
_cell.length_c   1.000
_cell.angle_alpha   90.00
_cell.angle_beta   90.00
_cell.angle_gamma   90.00
#
_symmetry.space_group_name_H-M   'P 1'
#
loop_
_entity.id
_entity.type
_entity.pdbx_description
1 polymer ?
#
loop_
_entity_poly.entity_id
_entity_poly.type
_entity_poly.pdbx_seq_one_letter_code
_entity_poly.pdbx_strand_id
1 'polypeptide(L)'
;KNKPHKMILTGGEPLIKEQIVEIAKALRNGLTCPITLQSNGLAITRELIEQLKGYINEIDFSTMHMFGTPEKEQQLINHIEMCQQAGIKVVLTFIYEKTNEMDLYRLIDIAAKYDIDVLFNIVSSVGRAKENSEILTDMEHLDMNLKIVKYILKQGYENKKIGGAFYQRIQVRNSCGGYGKVMAIFPEGDIYMCQCMEQNQVRMGNILSDEPQKILQELENLLEKDEIKRLFCAEYKEICKECDYRYICGGRCMASEEPYDYRCIFLKAVLNYVLFYYNSKENRRKNLEIYIEYMEEVKRKWKEKANEEEKRAI
;
A
#
# COMPACT_ATOMS: atom_id res chain seq x y z
N LYS A 1 23.96 8.91 -9.62
CA LYS A 1 22.90 9.64 -10.35
C LYS A 1 21.49 9.28 -9.87
N ASN A 2 21.25 8.09 -9.32
CA ASN A 2 19.93 7.65 -8.87
C ASN A 2 19.79 7.90 -7.37
N LYS A 3 19.26 9.07 -7.00
CA LYS A 3 18.88 9.36 -5.61
C LYS A 3 17.54 8.71 -5.33
N PRO A 4 17.34 8.08 -4.16
CA PRO A 4 16.04 7.56 -3.79
C PRO A 4 15.01 8.70 -3.68
N HIS A 5 13.79 8.44 -4.13
CA HIS A 5 12.69 9.39 -3.98
C HIS A 5 12.06 9.34 -2.58
N LYS A 6 12.19 8.21 -1.89
CA LYS A 6 11.69 7.98 -0.54
C LYS A 6 12.51 6.88 0.11
N MET A 7 12.83 7.02 1.39
CA MET A 7 13.38 5.98 2.25
C MET A 7 12.30 5.53 3.23
N ILE A 8 12.15 4.22 3.40
CA ILE A 8 11.22 3.64 4.36
C ILE A 8 12.01 2.82 5.37
N LEU A 9 11.91 3.19 6.62
CA LEU A 9 12.38 2.39 7.77
C LEU A 9 11.24 1.48 8.21
N THR A 10 11.43 0.20 8.07
CA THR A 10 10.46 -0.83 8.41
C THR A 10 11.20 -2.06 8.92
N GLY A 11 10.52 -3.17 9.11
CA GLY A 11 11.12 -4.42 9.54
C GLY A 11 10.16 -5.20 10.41
N GLY A 12 10.61 -5.78 11.54
CA GLY A 12 9.71 -6.24 12.58
C GLY A 12 8.98 -5.04 13.19
N GLU A 13 9.60 -4.42 14.20
CA GLU A 13 9.14 -3.12 14.72
C GLU A 13 10.37 -2.21 14.90
N PRO A 14 10.53 -1.17 14.07
CA PRO A 14 11.74 -0.35 14.10
C PRO A 14 11.88 0.45 15.41
N LEU A 15 10.79 0.81 16.08
CA LEU A 15 10.84 1.62 17.29
C LEU A 15 11.36 0.89 18.54
N ILE A 16 11.48 -0.44 18.52
CA ILE A 16 12.14 -1.19 19.60
C ILE A 16 13.67 -1.24 19.45
N LYS A 17 14.19 -0.77 18.30
CA LYS A 17 15.62 -0.69 18.08
C LYS A 17 16.20 0.49 18.86
N GLU A 18 17.08 0.21 19.83
CA GLU A 18 17.68 1.26 20.68
C GLU A 18 18.36 2.37 19.90
N GLN A 19 18.98 2.03 18.77
CA GLN A 19 19.70 2.97 17.90
C GLN A 19 18.81 3.63 16.82
N ILE A 20 17.47 3.58 16.93
CA ILE A 20 16.59 4.09 15.86
C ILE A 20 16.81 5.58 15.58
N VAL A 21 17.09 6.37 16.61
CA VAL A 21 17.35 7.81 16.48
C VAL A 21 18.65 8.06 15.74
N GLU A 22 19.73 7.35 16.09
CA GLU A 22 21.03 7.44 15.43
C GLU A 22 20.94 6.99 13.97
N ILE A 23 20.18 5.94 13.68
CA ILE A 23 19.91 5.47 12.32
C ILE A 23 19.17 6.56 11.51
N ALA A 24 18.10 7.13 12.06
CA ALA A 24 17.34 8.19 11.41
C ALA A 24 18.22 9.43 11.13
N LYS A 25 19.05 9.82 12.09
CA LYS A 25 20.02 10.91 11.97
C LYS A 25 21.07 10.63 10.89
N ALA A 26 21.66 9.44 10.89
CA ALA A 26 22.64 9.05 9.88
C ALA A 26 22.04 9.06 8.47
N LEU A 27 20.86 8.51 8.30
CA LEU A 27 20.13 8.54 7.02
C LEU A 27 19.79 9.97 6.59
N ARG A 28 19.36 10.83 7.50
CA ARG A 28 19.06 12.24 7.18
C ARG A 28 20.30 13.01 6.73
N ASN A 29 21.45 12.73 7.32
CA ASN A 29 22.72 13.35 6.92
C ASN A 29 23.16 12.91 5.51
N GLY A 30 22.84 11.67 5.13
CA GLY A 30 23.22 11.12 3.82
C GLY A 30 22.17 11.28 2.72
N LEU A 31 20.90 11.55 3.08
CA LEU A 31 19.77 11.54 2.15
C LEU A 31 18.98 12.85 2.20
N THR A 32 18.61 13.34 1.02
CA THR A 32 17.72 14.50 0.87
C THR A 32 16.25 14.12 0.65
N CYS A 33 15.97 12.84 0.38
CA CYS A 33 14.60 12.35 0.17
C CYS A 33 13.80 12.27 1.48
N PRO A 34 12.46 12.24 1.42
CA PRO A 34 11.63 11.94 2.58
C PRO A 34 11.97 10.60 3.22
N ILE A 35 12.02 10.57 4.55
CA ILE A 35 12.20 9.36 5.36
C ILE A 35 10.88 9.09 6.07
N THR A 36 10.30 7.91 5.82
CA THR A 36 9.09 7.39 6.49
C THR A 36 9.47 6.28 7.44
N LEU A 37 8.91 6.29 8.62
CA LEU A 37 8.99 5.21 9.60
C LEU A 37 7.66 4.46 9.62
N GLN A 38 7.66 3.15 9.38
CA GLN A 38 6.48 2.30 9.53
C GLN A 38 6.52 1.59 10.88
N SER A 39 5.47 1.76 11.68
CA SER A 39 5.44 1.25 13.05
C SER A 39 4.04 0.81 13.48
N ASN A 40 3.98 -0.15 14.40
CA ASN A 40 2.76 -0.51 15.14
C ASN A 40 2.40 0.51 16.23
N GLY A 41 3.25 1.49 16.51
CA GLY A 41 3.04 2.56 17.45
C GLY A 41 3.16 2.20 18.94
N LEU A 42 3.34 0.92 19.30
CA LEU A 42 3.31 0.49 20.70
C LEU A 42 4.47 1.05 21.56
N ALA A 43 5.61 1.33 20.93
CA ALA A 43 6.80 1.85 21.59
C ALA A 43 6.93 3.39 21.51
N ILE A 44 5.90 4.10 21.05
CA ILE A 44 5.93 5.56 20.95
C ILE A 44 5.85 6.21 22.32
N THR A 45 6.80 7.12 22.56
CA THR A 45 6.77 8.07 23.66
C THR A 45 6.97 9.50 23.14
N ARG A 46 6.62 10.49 23.95
CA ARG A 46 6.83 11.90 23.59
C ARG A 46 8.32 12.21 23.41
N GLU A 47 9.16 11.65 24.27
CA GLU A 47 10.61 11.82 24.20
C GLU A 47 11.19 11.27 22.90
N LEU A 48 10.73 10.09 22.48
CA LEU A 48 11.17 9.47 21.22
C LEU A 48 10.75 10.29 20.01
N ILE A 49 9.51 10.82 19.98
CA ILE A 49 9.03 11.67 18.91
C ILE A 49 9.83 12.97 18.81
N GLU A 50 10.15 13.61 19.94
CA GLU A 50 11.00 14.81 19.95
C GLU A 50 12.44 14.51 19.48
N GLN A 51 12.99 13.34 19.81
CA GLN A 51 14.31 12.92 19.33
C GLN A 51 14.33 12.61 17.83
N LEU A 52 13.21 12.12 17.25
CA LEU A 52 13.09 11.83 15.82
C LEU A 52 12.76 13.07 14.98
N LYS A 53 12.30 14.14 15.62
CA LYS A 53 11.94 15.39 14.98
C LYS A 53 13.07 15.94 14.10
N GLY A 54 12.74 16.29 12.86
CA GLY A 54 13.71 16.79 11.88
C GLY A 54 14.53 15.71 11.17
N TYR A 55 14.55 14.48 11.66
CA TYR A 55 15.24 13.37 10.99
C TYR A 55 14.30 12.53 10.14
N ILE A 56 13.05 12.36 10.56
CA ILE A 56 12.00 11.70 9.77
C ILE A 56 10.95 12.70 9.31
N ASN A 57 10.27 12.41 8.20
CA ASN A 57 9.24 13.27 7.63
C ASN A 57 7.83 12.76 7.93
N GLU A 58 7.69 11.44 8.09
CA GLU A 58 6.39 10.79 8.15
C GLU A 58 6.47 9.55 9.04
N ILE A 59 5.43 9.31 9.83
CA ILE A 59 5.19 8.02 10.48
C ILE A 59 3.92 7.42 9.86
N ASP A 60 4.05 6.18 9.40
CA ASP A 60 2.97 5.33 8.91
C ASP A 60 2.60 4.32 10.00
N PHE A 61 1.45 4.52 10.65
CA PHE A 61 0.96 3.64 11.71
C PHE A 61 0.20 2.45 11.13
N SER A 62 0.67 1.23 11.42
CA SER A 62 -0.14 0.03 11.28
C SER A 62 -1.19 -0.01 12.38
N THR A 63 -2.46 0.13 12.02
CA THR A 63 -3.54 0.36 13.00
C THR A 63 -4.22 -0.90 13.52
N MET A 64 -3.83 -2.10 13.06
CA MET A 64 -4.49 -3.37 13.42
C MET A 64 -4.61 -3.64 14.93
N HIS A 65 -3.67 -3.11 15.74
CA HIS A 65 -3.66 -3.30 17.19
C HIS A 65 -4.24 -2.13 17.98
N MET A 66 -4.67 -1.08 17.28
CA MET A 66 -5.08 0.20 17.87
C MET A 66 -6.60 0.33 18.08
N PHE A 67 -7.34 -0.75 17.83
CA PHE A 67 -8.78 -0.82 18.01
C PHE A 67 -9.18 -1.95 18.97
N GLY A 68 -10.45 -2.03 19.28
CA GLY A 68 -11.03 -3.06 20.16
C GLY A 68 -11.30 -2.59 21.60
N THR A 69 -10.63 -1.52 22.08
CA THR A 69 -10.97 -0.86 23.36
C THR A 69 -10.82 0.66 23.24
N PRO A 70 -11.58 1.45 24.04
CA PRO A 70 -11.47 2.92 24.04
C PRO A 70 -10.06 3.42 24.38
N GLU A 71 -9.33 2.71 25.24
CA GLU A 71 -7.97 3.06 25.66
C GLU A 71 -6.99 2.99 24.49
N LYS A 72 -7.10 1.97 23.64
CA LYS A 72 -6.27 1.81 22.44
C LYS A 72 -6.55 2.90 21.41
N GLU A 73 -7.82 3.21 21.18
CA GLU A 73 -8.20 4.32 20.29
C GLU A 73 -7.67 5.66 20.81
N GLN A 74 -7.79 5.90 22.12
CA GLN A 74 -7.22 7.10 22.73
C GLN A 74 -5.69 7.15 22.63
N GLN A 75 -5.01 6.00 22.74
CA GLN A 75 -3.57 5.91 22.52
C GLN A 75 -3.21 6.29 21.08
N LEU A 76 -3.92 5.78 20.06
CA LEU A 76 -3.72 6.18 18.66
C LEU A 76 -3.89 7.69 18.48
N ILE A 77 -4.95 8.26 19.06
CA ILE A 77 -5.22 9.70 19.01
C ILE A 77 -4.05 10.49 19.63
N ASN A 78 -3.57 10.08 20.79
CA ASN A 78 -2.44 10.73 21.46
C ASN A 78 -1.16 10.67 20.60
N HIS A 79 -0.90 9.53 19.93
CA HIS A 79 0.24 9.39 19.01
C HIS A 79 0.12 10.32 17.80
N ILE A 80 -1.08 10.42 17.21
CA ILE A 80 -1.34 11.35 16.10
C ILE A 80 -1.03 12.79 16.54
N GLU A 81 -1.56 13.21 17.68
CA GLU A 81 -1.38 14.57 18.19
C GLU A 81 0.09 14.88 18.50
N MET A 82 0.81 13.95 19.14
CA MET A 82 2.26 14.10 19.41
C MET A 82 3.06 14.28 18.12
N CYS A 83 2.80 13.45 17.10
CA CYS A 83 3.50 13.53 15.82
C CYS A 83 3.20 14.84 15.10
N GLN A 84 1.92 15.27 15.06
CA GLN A 84 1.53 16.53 14.42
C GLN A 84 2.15 17.74 15.13
N GLN A 85 2.20 17.75 16.47
CA GLN A 85 2.86 18.80 17.27
C GLN A 85 4.37 18.86 16.98
N ALA A 86 5.01 17.73 16.72
CA ALA A 86 6.41 17.66 16.32
C ALA A 86 6.66 18.03 14.85
N GLY A 87 5.60 18.26 14.05
CA GLY A 87 5.71 18.53 12.61
C GLY A 87 5.99 17.30 11.77
N ILE A 88 5.73 16.10 12.30
CA ILE A 88 5.86 14.82 11.61
C ILE A 88 4.51 14.47 10.98
N LYS A 89 4.50 14.22 9.68
CA LYS A 89 3.30 13.79 8.96
C LYS A 89 2.87 12.40 9.45
N VAL A 90 1.57 12.21 9.65
CA VAL A 90 0.98 10.91 9.99
C VAL A 90 0.26 10.34 8.79
N VAL A 91 0.43 9.04 8.58
CA VAL A 91 -0.37 8.19 7.70
C VAL A 91 -0.89 7.02 8.52
N LEU A 92 -2.11 6.58 8.29
CA LEU A 92 -2.66 5.38 8.91
C LEU A 92 -2.78 4.28 7.86
N THR A 93 -2.18 3.13 8.12
CA THR A 93 -2.36 1.93 7.31
C THR A 93 -3.35 1.00 7.98
N PHE A 94 -4.45 0.72 7.28
CA PHE A 94 -5.50 -0.21 7.71
C PHE A 94 -5.54 -1.42 6.77
N ILE A 95 -5.51 -2.62 7.35
CA ILE A 95 -5.65 -3.87 6.61
C ILE A 95 -7.08 -4.36 6.77
N TYR A 96 -7.79 -4.53 5.65
CA TYR A 96 -9.12 -5.11 5.65
C TYR A 96 -9.11 -6.58 5.98
N GLU A 97 -9.99 -6.93 6.90
CA GLU A 97 -10.35 -8.29 7.23
C GLU A 97 -11.88 -8.39 7.34
N LYS A 98 -12.43 -9.59 7.20
CA LYS A 98 -13.90 -9.79 7.26
C LYS A 98 -14.50 -9.41 8.61
N THR A 99 -13.69 -9.40 9.64
CA THR A 99 -14.09 -9.22 11.05
C THR A 99 -13.91 -7.80 11.58
N ASN A 100 -13.23 -6.88 10.85
CA ASN A 100 -12.85 -5.56 11.40
C ASN A 100 -13.59 -4.35 10.80
N GLU A 101 -14.79 -4.56 10.25
CA GLU A 101 -15.57 -3.49 9.60
C GLU A 101 -15.89 -2.32 10.55
N MET A 102 -16.16 -2.58 11.83
CA MET A 102 -16.46 -1.51 12.79
C MET A 102 -15.23 -0.64 13.09
N ASP A 103 -14.06 -1.26 13.17
CA ASP A 103 -12.80 -0.55 13.37
C ASP A 103 -12.45 0.33 12.17
N LEU A 104 -12.82 -0.10 10.97
CA LEU A 104 -12.70 0.68 9.75
C LEU A 104 -13.46 2.01 9.83
N TYR A 105 -14.72 2.01 10.29
CA TYR A 105 -15.50 3.25 10.41
C TYR A 105 -14.92 4.19 11.46
N ARG A 106 -14.46 3.67 12.59
CA ARG A 106 -13.76 4.45 13.64
C ARG A 106 -12.46 5.06 13.10
N LEU A 107 -11.69 4.29 12.32
CA LEU A 107 -10.50 4.80 11.66
C LEU A 107 -10.82 5.98 10.72
N ILE A 108 -11.89 5.85 9.91
CA ILE A 108 -12.32 6.91 8.99
C ILE A 108 -12.69 8.18 9.76
N ASP A 109 -13.40 8.06 10.89
CA ASP A 109 -13.77 9.19 11.72
C ASP A 109 -12.54 9.88 12.33
N ILE A 110 -11.56 9.11 12.83
CA ILE A 110 -10.29 9.63 13.33
C ILE A 110 -9.52 10.33 12.20
N ALA A 111 -9.38 9.68 11.04
CA ALA A 111 -8.68 10.25 9.90
C ALA A 111 -9.31 11.56 9.40
N ALA A 112 -10.63 11.62 9.36
CA ALA A 112 -11.37 12.85 8.99
C ALA A 112 -11.20 13.96 10.01
N LYS A 113 -11.24 13.64 11.33
CA LYS A 113 -11.06 14.60 12.41
C LYS A 113 -9.69 15.26 12.37
N TYR A 114 -8.63 14.50 12.15
CA TYR A 114 -7.24 14.98 12.14
C TYR A 114 -6.73 15.34 10.74
N ASP A 115 -7.55 15.19 9.70
CA ASP A 115 -7.24 15.41 8.29
C ASP A 115 -5.95 14.72 7.85
N ILE A 116 -5.87 13.41 8.07
CA ILE A 116 -4.73 12.56 7.77
C ILE A 116 -5.02 11.57 6.63
N ASP A 117 -3.94 11.16 5.94
CA ASP A 117 -4.02 10.18 4.88
C ASP A 117 -4.22 8.77 5.44
N VAL A 118 -5.00 7.95 4.75
CA VAL A 118 -5.18 6.52 5.05
C VAL A 118 -4.79 5.69 3.85
N LEU A 119 -4.03 4.63 4.11
CA LEU A 119 -3.74 3.57 3.15
C LEU A 119 -4.60 2.35 3.51
N PHE A 120 -5.53 2.04 2.64
CA PHE A 120 -6.36 0.84 2.76
C PHE A 120 -5.68 -0.30 2.02
N ASN A 121 -5.25 -1.30 2.77
CA ASN A 121 -4.64 -2.51 2.27
C ASN A 121 -5.56 -3.72 2.53
N ILE A 122 -5.34 -4.79 1.79
CA ILE A 122 -5.96 -6.09 2.00
C ILE A 122 -4.88 -7.11 2.29
N VAL A 123 -5.23 -8.18 2.99
CA VAL A 123 -4.31 -9.30 3.20
C VAL A 123 -3.93 -9.89 1.85
N SER A 124 -2.63 -10.05 1.63
CA SER A 124 -2.07 -10.74 0.45
C SER A 124 -1.54 -12.10 0.86
N SER A 125 -1.68 -13.13 0.01
CA SER A 125 -1.15 -14.47 0.26
C SER A 125 0.38 -14.52 0.10
N VAL A 126 1.10 -13.74 0.92
CA VAL A 126 2.55 -13.64 0.94
C VAL A 126 3.07 -13.93 2.34
N GLY A 127 4.15 -14.68 2.46
CA GLY A 127 4.77 -15.01 3.74
C GLY A 127 3.81 -15.76 4.67
N ARG A 128 3.68 -15.33 5.92
CA ARG A 128 2.81 -15.97 6.93
C ARG A 128 1.31 -15.85 6.64
N ALA A 129 0.91 -14.95 5.74
CA ALA A 129 -0.50 -14.78 5.37
C ALA A 129 -0.99 -15.80 4.31
N LYS A 130 -0.15 -16.70 3.84
CA LYS A 130 -0.55 -17.73 2.84
C LYS A 130 -1.68 -18.65 3.32
N GLU A 131 -1.75 -18.90 4.62
CA GLU A 131 -2.78 -19.76 5.25
C GLU A 131 -3.92 -18.94 5.88
N ASN A 132 -3.99 -17.65 5.61
CA ASN A 132 -4.98 -16.78 6.22
C ASN A 132 -6.33 -16.88 5.51
N SER A 133 -7.38 -17.30 6.24
CA SER A 133 -8.76 -17.37 5.75
C SER A 133 -9.42 -16.00 5.54
N GLU A 134 -8.81 -14.93 6.00
CA GLU A 134 -9.32 -13.56 5.92
C GLU A 134 -8.97 -12.86 4.58
N ILE A 135 -8.34 -13.57 3.64
CA ILE A 135 -8.10 -13.06 2.29
C ILE A 135 -9.44 -12.78 1.60
N LEU A 136 -9.62 -11.54 1.17
CA LEU A 136 -10.84 -11.10 0.48
C LEU A 136 -10.82 -11.53 -0.99
N THR A 137 -11.93 -12.02 -1.46
CA THR A 137 -12.20 -12.13 -2.90
C THR A 137 -12.31 -10.73 -3.53
N ASP A 138 -12.20 -10.65 -4.86
CA ASP A 138 -12.38 -9.40 -5.61
C ASP A 138 -13.75 -8.73 -5.31
N MET A 139 -14.82 -9.54 -5.14
CA MET A 139 -16.15 -9.03 -4.79
C MET A 139 -16.22 -8.49 -3.37
N GLU A 140 -15.65 -9.20 -2.42
CA GLU A 140 -15.59 -8.73 -1.02
C GLU A 140 -14.77 -7.45 -0.91
N HIS A 141 -13.68 -7.33 -1.69
CA HIS A 141 -12.89 -6.11 -1.76
C HIS A 141 -13.69 -4.94 -2.36
N LEU A 142 -14.45 -5.19 -3.44
CA LEU A 142 -15.35 -4.19 -4.02
C LEU A 142 -16.44 -3.77 -3.04
N ASP A 143 -17.05 -4.73 -2.33
CA ASP A 143 -18.07 -4.45 -1.33
C ASP A 143 -17.54 -3.60 -0.18
N MET A 144 -16.36 -3.93 0.34
CA MET A 144 -15.71 -3.15 1.38
C MET A 144 -15.41 -1.73 0.91
N ASN A 145 -14.89 -1.59 -0.30
CA ASN A 145 -14.61 -0.27 -0.87
C ASN A 145 -15.89 0.58 -1.03
N LEU A 146 -16.99 -0.02 -1.50
CA LEU A 146 -18.29 0.64 -1.57
C LEU A 146 -18.80 1.09 -0.19
N LYS A 147 -18.65 0.26 0.85
CA LYS A 147 -19.02 0.61 2.23
C LYS A 147 -18.25 1.85 2.71
N ILE A 148 -16.93 1.89 2.46
CA ILE A 148 -16.08 3.03 2.81
C ILE A 148 -16.58 4.30 2.13
N VAL A 149 -16.74 4.29 0.81
CA VAL A 149 -17.12 5.48 0.05
C VAL A 149 -18.51 5.98 0.45
N LYS A 150 -19.47 5.06 0.66
CA LYS A 150 -20.80 5.40 1.17
C LYS A 150 -20.74 6.02 2.57
N TYR A 151 -19.89 5.48 3.46
CA TYR A 151 -19.70 6.04 4.80
C TYR A 151 -19.11 7.44 4.75
N ILE A 152 -18.07 7.66 3.94
CA ILE A 152 -17.45 8.98 3.73
C ILE A 152 -18.49 10.01 3.28
N LEU A 153 -19.34 9.68 2.30
CA LEU A 153 -20.39 10.58 1.83
C LEU A 153 -21.47 10.83 2.89
N LYS A 154 -21.87 9.78 3.61
CA LYS A 154 -22.86 9.88 4.68
C LYS A 154 -22.41 10.84 5.79
N GLN A 155 -21.11 10.80 6.13
CA GLN A 155 -20.53 11.65 7.17
C GLN A 155 -20.11 13.06 6.68
N GLY A 156 -20.15 13.31 5.37
CA GLY A 156 -19.71 14.58 4.79
C GLY A 156 -18.19 14.77 4.77
N TYR A 157 -17.44 13.67 4.68
CA TYR A 157 -15.96 13.69 4.72
C TYR A 157 -15.31 13.75 3.33
N GLU A 158 -16.08 13.93 2.27
CA GLU A 158 -15.58 13.95 0.89
C GLU A 158 -14.49 14.98 0.63
N ASN A 159 -14.50 16.10 1.37
CA ASN A 159 -13.50 17.17 1.22
C ASN A 159 -12.28 17.02 2.13
N LYS A 160 -12.27 16.04 3.03
CA LYS A 160 -11.12 15.65 3.84
C LYS A 160 -10.13 14.83 3.01
N LYS A 161 -8.90 14.61 3.51
CA LYS A 161 -7.91 13.77 2.84
C LYS A 161 -8.43 12.36 2.55
N ILE A 162 -9.14 11.77 3.52
CA ILE A 162 -9.77 10.46 3.38
C ILE A 162 -10.70 10.38 2.16
N GLY A 163 -11.39 11.45 1.79
CA GLY A 163 -12.24 11.51 0.60
C GLY A 163 -11.48 11.43 -0.72
N GLY A 164 -10.17 11.63 -0.72
CA GLY A 164 -9.29 11.49 -1.89
C GLY A 164 -8.59 10.13 -2.01
N ALA A 165 -8.75 9.24 -1.03
CA ALA A 165 -8.02 7.97 -0.96
C ALA A 165 -8.39 6.96 -2.07
N PHE A 166 -9.51 7.17 -2.77
CA PHE A 166 -10.07 6.26 -3.79
C PHE A 166 -9.70 6.63 -5.23
N TYR A 167 -9.10 7.79 -5.44
CA TYR A 167 -8.66 8.22 -6.76
C TYR A 167 -7.24 7.74 -7.02
N GLN A 168 -7.09 6.72 -7.84
CA GLN A 168 -5.77 6.35 -8.31
C GLN A 168 -5.27 7.37 -9.32
N ARG A 169 -4.04 7.84 -9.13
CA ARG A 169 -3.34 8.60 -10.18
C ARG A 169 -3.00 7.65 -11.32
N ILE A 170 -3.55 7.91 -12.50
CA ILE A 170 -3.15 7.18 -13.70
C ILE A 170 -1.72 7.60 -14.05
N GLN A 171 -0.85 6.61 -14.12
CA GLN A 171 0.53 6.78 -14.56
C GLN A 171 0.85 5.67 -15.56
N VAL A 172 1.52 6.02 -16.64
CA VAL A 172 2.04 5.01 -17.56
C VAL A 172 3.12 4.20 -16.84
N ARG A 173 2.91 2.90 -16.73
CA ARG A 173 3.86 1.95 -16.15
C ARG A 173 3.69 0.57 -16.77
N ASN A 174 4.76 0.02 -17.28
CA ASN A 174 4.80 -1.32 -17.88
C ASN A 174 5.24 -2.41 -16.89
N SER A 175 5.63 -2.01 -15.67
CA SER A 175 6.19 -2.90 -14.65
C SER A 175 5.77 -2.49 -13.25
N CYS A 176 5.84 -3.41 -12.30
CA CYS A 176 5.74 -3.08 -10.89
C CYS A 176 7.03 -2.41 -10.36
N GLY A 177 6.99 -1.92 -9.11
CA GLY A 177 8.14 -1.25 -8.48
C GLY A 177 9.39 -2.10 -8.38
N GLY A 178 9.25 -3.43 -8.27
CA GLY A 178 10.39 -4.35 -8.21
C GLY A 178 11.30 -4.32 -9.44
N TYR A 179 10.83 -3.82 -10.58
CA TYR A 179 11.68 -3.67 -11.76
C TYR A 179 12.51 -2.39 -11.68
N GLY A 180 13.53 -2.43 -10.82
CA GLY A 180 14.54 -1.37 -10.68
C GLY A 180 14.10 -0.06 -10.02
N LYS A 181 12.85 0.00 -9.47
CA LYS A 181 12.32 1.21 -8.81
C LYS A 181 12.26 1.10 -7.29
N VAL A 182 12.33 -0.13 -6.76
CA VAL A 182 12.35 -0.43 -5.34
C VAL A 182 13.59 -1.26 -5.05
N MET A 183 14.17 -1.02 -3.90
CA MET A 183 15.29 -1.78 -3.35
C MET A 183 14.97 -2.04 -1.88
N ALA A 184 15.06 -3.28 -1.44
CA ALA A 184 14.86 -3.69 -0.06
C ALA A 184 16.19 -4.17 0.53
N ILE A 185 16.58 -3.62 1.68
CA ILE A 185 17.77 -4.00 2.43
C ILE A 185 17.29 -4.74 3.67
N PHE A 186 17.75 -5.98 3.83
CA PHE A 186 17.40 -6.86 4.93
C PHE A 186 18.41 -6.76 6.09
N PRO A 187 18.07 -7.26 7.30
CA PRO A 187 18.93 -7.10 8.49
C PRO A 187 20.36 -7.65 8.33
N GLU A 188 20.53 -8.70 7.54
CA GLU A 188 21.82 -9.34 7.24
C GLU A 188 22.64 -8.55 6.19
N GLY A 189 22.11 -7.45 5.70
CA GLY A 189 22.70 -6.59 4.68
C GLY A 189 22.38 -7.00 3.25
N ASP A 190 21.65 -8.08 3.03
CA ASP A 190 21.25 -8.52 1.71
C ASP A 190 20.28 -7.54 1.06
N ILE A 191 20.49 -7.31 -0.23
CA ILE A 191 19.72 -6.36 -1.03
C ILE A 191 18.94 -7.11 -2.09
N TYR A 192 17.63 -6.86 -2.14
CA TYR A 192 16.70 -7.46 -3.10
C TYR A 192 15.94 -6.40 -3.89
N MET A 193 15.48 -6.77 -5.09
CA MET A 193 14.66 -5.91 -5.96
C MET A 193 13.24 -5.69 -5.41
N CYS A 194 12.78 -6.50 -4.43
CA CYS A 194 11.43 -6.43 -3.86
C CYS A 194 11.44 -6.92 -2.41
N GLN A 195 10.76 -6.21 -1.53
CA GLN A 195 10.61 -6.57 -0.11
C GLN A 195 9.77 -7.85 0.13
N CYS A 196 9.00 -8.28 -0.86
CA CYS A 196 8.18 -9.50 -0.77
C CYS A 196 8.82 -10.73 -1.39
N MET A 197 10.06 -10.64 -1.87
CA MET A 197 10.73 -11.72 -2.59
C MET A 197 12.18 -11.87 -2.12
N GLU A 198 12.39 -12.74 -1.15
CA GLU A 198 13.72 -13.12 -0.62
C GLU A 198 14.28 -14.32 -1.39
N GLN A 199 14.41 -14.19 -2.72
CA GLN A 199 14.87 -15.26 -3.59
C GLN A 199 16.18 -14.86 -4.26
N ASN A 200 17.10 -15.82 -4.42
CA ASN A 200 18.41 -15.58 -5.01
C ASN A 200 18.33 -14.94 -6.41
N GLN A 201 17.31 -15.27 -7.19
CA GLN A 201 17.10 -14.72 -8.53
C GLN A 201 16.86 -13.19 -8.57
N VAL A 202 16.45 -12.59 -7.45
CA VAL A 202 16.21 -11.13 -7.33
C VAL A 202 17.16 -10.46 -6.33
N ARG A 203 18.17 -11.19 -5.84
CA ARG A 203 19.21 -10.67 -4.96
C ARG A 203 20.22 -9.87 -5.76
N MET A 204 20.51 -8.65 -5.30
CA MET A 204 21.43 -7.72 -5.95
C MET A 204 22.86 -7.76 -5.35
N GLY A 205 22.99 -8.22 -4.11
CA GLY A 205 24.24 -8.24 -3.38
C GLY A 205 24.03 -8.04 -1.88
N ASN A 206 25.10 -7.66 -1.18
CA ASN A 206 25.05 -7.40 0.25
C ASN A 206 25.75 -6.07 0.57
N ILE A 207 25.11 -5.16 1.30
CA ILE A 207 25.64 -3.83 1.59
C ILE A 207 26.86 -3.85 2.51
N LEU A 208 27.06 -4.93 3.28
CA LEU A 208 28.18 -5.07 4.24
C LEU A 208 29.45 -5.62 3.59
N SER A 209 29.34 -6.36 2.48
CA SER A 209 30.44 -7.08 1.86
C SER A 209 30.77 -6.65 0.42
N ASP A 210 29.79 -6.10 -0.28
CA ASP A 210 29.93 -5.79 -1.70
C ASP A 210 30.14 -4.29 -1.93
N GLU A 211 30.98 -3.95 -2.90
CA GLU A 211 31.16 -2.58 -3.34
C GLU A 211 29.88 -2.03 -4.00
N PRO A 212 29.48 -0.77 -3.74
CA PRO A 212 28.25 -0.19 -4.28
C PRO A 212 28.13 -0.28 -5.81
N GLN A 213 29.25 -0.14 -6.53
CA GLN A 213 29.27 -0.25 -7.98
C GLN A 213 28.94 -1.66 -8.47
N LYS A 214 29.36 -2.69 -7.73
CA LYS A 214 29.05 -4.10 -8.03
C LYS A 214 27.57 -4.39 -7.83
N ILE A 215 26.95 -3.84 -6.77
CA ILE A 215 25.51 -3.97 -6.50
C ILE A 215 24.70 -3.32 -7.62
N LEU A 216 25.09 -2.12 -8.08
CA LEU A 216 24.43 -1.43 -9.19
C LEU A 216 24.61 -2.19 -10.52
N GLN A 217 25.80 -2.74 -10.77
CA GLN A 217 26.05 -3.57 -11.96
C GLN A 217 25.19 -4.83 -11.95
N GLU A 218 25.02 -5.49 -10.77
CA GLU A 218 24.15 -6.64 -10.67
C GLU A 218 22.68 -6.27 -10.91
N LEU A 219 22.22 -5.11 -10.44
CA LEU A 219 20.87 -4.61 -10.79
C LEU A 219 20.72 -4.49 -12.31
N GLU A 220 21.67 -3.87 -13.00
CA GLU A 220 21.64 -3.72 -14.47
C GLU A 220 21.59 -5.09 -15.14
N ASN A 221 22.43 -6.05 -14.70
CA ASN A 221 22.45 -7.41 -15.20
C ASN A 221 21.10 -8.13 -15.01
N LEU A 222 20.50 -7.96 -13.82
CA LEU A 222 19.19 -8.56 -13.50
C LEU A 222 18.08 -8.01 -14.40
N LEU A 223 18.08 -6.69 -14.65
CA LEU A 223 17.04 -6.06 -15.47
C LEU A 223 17.04 -6.55 -16.93
N GLU A 224 18.15 -7.06 -17.44
CA GLU A 224 18.22 -7.62 -18.80
C GLU A 224 17.69 -9.07 -18.89
N LYS A 225 17.65 -9.81 -17.79
CA LYS A 225 17.22 -11.21 -17.77
C LYS A 225 15.72 -11.37 -18.04
N ASP A 226 15.34 -12.25 -18.95
CA ASP A 226 13.94 -12.53 -19.30
C ASP A 226 13.15 -13.09 -18.12
N GLU A 227 13.77 -13.88 -17.24
CA GLU A 227 13.15 -14.37 -16.02
C GLU A 227 12.72 -13.24 -15.08
N ILE A 228 13.54 -12.18 -14.97
CA ILE A 228 13.23 -10.98 -14.17
C ILE A 228 12.12 -10.17 -14.85
N LYS A 229 12.16 -10.01 -16.17
CA LYS A 229 11.09 -9.35 -16.93
C LYS A 229 9.75 -10.07 -16.70
N ARG A 230 9.72 -11.41 -16.71
CA ARG A 230 8.50 -12.20 -16.41
C ARG A 230 7.97 -11.99 -14.99
N LEU A 231 8.85 -11.74 -14.01
CA LEU A 231 8.41 -11.45 -12.65
C LEU A 231 7.80 -10.04 -12.51
N PHE A 232 8.32 -9.05 -13.20
CA PHE A 232 8.01 -7.65 -12.90
C PHE A 232 7.31 -6.88 -14.02
N CYS A 233 7.49 -7.25 -15.30
CA CYS A 233 6.94 -6.51 -16.43
C CYS A 233 5.62 -7.10 -16.92
N ALA A 234 4.60 -6.26 -17.11
CA ALA A 234 3.25 -6.68 -17.44
C ALA A 234 3.15 -7.45 -18.76
N GLU A 235 3.89 -7.02 -19.77
CA GLU A 235 3.87 -7.64 -21.11
C GLU A 235 4.54 -9.03 -21.18
N TYR A 236 5.34 -9.40 -20.17
CA TYR A 236 5.96 -10.72 -20.06
C TYR A 236 5.16 -11.68 -19.17
N LYS A 237 4.11 -11.22 -18.50
CA LYS A 237 3.26 -12.04 -17.63
C LYS A 237 2.09 -12.61 -18.41
N GLU A 238 1.92 -13.93 -18.38
CA GLU A 238 0.93 -14.66 -19.18
C GLU A 238 -0.49 -14.07 -19.07
N ILE A 239 -0.93 -13.77 -17.85
CA ILE A 239 -2.27 -13.22 -17.58
C ILE A 239 -2.38 -11.74 -17.96
N CYS A 240 -1.26 -11.00 -17.99
CA CYS A 240 -1.28 -9.54 -18.15
C CYS A 240 -1.00 -9.10 -19.59
N LYS A 241 -0.31 -9.90 -20.39
CA LYS A 241 0.14 -9.53 -21.74
C LYS A 241 -0.98 -9.09 -22.69
N GLU A 242 -2.16 -9.68 -22.53
CA GLU A 242 -3.36 -9.36 -23.33
C GLU A 242 -4.33 -8.38 -22.63
N CYS A 243 -3.95 -7.86 -21.44
CA CYS A 243 -4.82 -6.98 -20.68
C CYS A 243 -4.73 -5.54 -21.18
N ASP A 244 -5.87 -4.89 -21.48
CA ASP A 244 -5.93 -3.51 -21.95
C ASP A 244 -5.36 -2.50 -20.93
N TYR A 245 -5.37 -2.84 -19.64
CA TYR A 245 -4.87 -2.00 -18.56
C TYR A 245 -3.41 -2.22 -18.20
N ARG A 246 -2.66 -3.11 -18.91
CA ARG A 246 -1.30 -3.53 -18.52
C ARG A 246 -0.31 -2.37 -18.34
N TYR A 247 -0.43 -1.33 -19.17
CA TYR A 247 0.48 -0.18 -19.15
C TYR A 247 0.11 0.94 -18.17
N ILE A 248 -0.98 0.78 -17.43
CA ILE A 248 -1.38 1.67 -16.34
C ILE A 248 -1.50 0.93 -15.00
N CYS A 249 -1.70 -0.39 -15.05
CA CYS A 249 -1.71 -1.26 -13.88
C CYS A 249 -0.30 -1.65 -13.43
N GLY A 250 0.62 -1.92 -14.39
CA GLY A 250 1.96 -2.45 -14.13
C GLY A 250 2.01 -3.97 -13.90
N GLY A 251 0.88 -4.65 -14.06
CA GLY A 251 0.75 -6.09 -13.99
C GLY A 251 0.59 -6.66 -12.58
N ARG A 252 0.20 -7.92 -12.54
CA ARG A 252 -0.02 -8.73 -11.34
C ARG A 252 1.26 -8.83 -10.47
N CYS A 253 1.08 -8.91 -9.16
CA CYS A 253 2.17 -9.21 -8.21
C CYS A 253 2.56 -10.70 -8.31
N MET A 254 3.84 -10.98 -8.58
CA MET A 254 4.36 -12.35 -8.68
C MET A 254 4.89 -12.91 -7.34
N ALA A 255 4.89 -12.10 -6.28
CA ALA A 255 5.12 -12.58 -4.92
C ALA A 255 3.89 -13.30 -4.34
N SER A 256 2.69 -13.06 -4.91
CA SER A 256 1.47 -13.78 -4.55
C SER A 256 1.40 -15.10 -5.32
N GLU A 257 1.14 -16.19 -4.61
CA GLU A 257 1.01 -17.55 -5.18
C GLU A 257 -0.39 -17.83 -5.76
N GLU A 258 -1.35 -16.93 -5.55
CA GLU A 258 -2.69 -17.08 -6.08
C GLU A 258 -2.68 -17.15 -7.62
N PRO A 259 -3.40 -18.11 -8.25
CA PRO A 259 -3.41 -18.28 -9.70
C PRO A 259 -3.97 -17.07 -10.43
N TYR A 260 -4.86 -16.31 -9.77
CA TYR A 260 -5.39 -15.04 -10.23
C TYR A 260 -5.11 -13.98 -9.17
N ASP A 261 -4.63 -12.81 -9.60
CA ASP A 261 -4.57 -11.68 -8.70
C ASP A 261 -6.01 -11.31 -8.32
N TYR A 262 -6.37 -11.62 -7.09
CA TYR A 262 -7.69 -11.35 -6.48
C TYR A 262 -8.09 -9.87 -6.49
N ARG A 263 -7.22 -8.99 -6.98
CA ARG A 263 -7.49 -7.55 -7.15
C ARG A 263 -7.72 -7.12 -8.60
N CYS A 264 -7.61 -8.04 -9.57
CA CYS A 264 -7.66 -7.66 -10.98
C CYS A 264 -8.99 -7.04 -11.39
N ILE A 265 -10.12 -7.58 -10.94
CA ILE A 265 -11.45 -7.10 -11.33
C ILE A 265 -11.73 -5.78 -10.65
N PHE A 266 -11.49 -5.68 -9.34
CA PHE A 266 -11.62 -4.45 -8.61
C PHE A 266 -10.73 -3.34 -9.17
N LEU A 267 -9.44 -3.64 -9.42
CA LEU A 267 -8.49 -2.66 -9.96
C LEU A 267 -8.87 -2.19 -11.37
N LYS A 268 -9.32 -3.09 -12.24
CA LYS A 268 -9.82 -2.72 -13.57
C LYS A 268 -11.04 -1.81 -13.46
N ALA A 269 -11.96 -2.09 -12.54
CA ALA A 269 -13.12 -1.23 -12.31
C ALA A 269 -12.70 0.17 -11.85
N VAL A 270 -11.78 0.28 -10.89
CA VAL A 270 -11.25 1.58 -10.44
C VAL A 270 -10.58 2.33 -11.59
N LEU A 271 -9.72 1.68 -12.37
CA LEU A 271 -9.04 2.30 -13.51
C LEU A 271 -10.04 2.75 -14.59
N ASN A 272 -11.05 1.94 -14.88
CA ASN A 272 -12.09 2.27 -15.83
C ASN A 272 -12.92 3.49 -15.37
N TYR A 273 -13.27 3.52 -14.08
CA TYR A 273 -13.92 4.70 -13.49
C TYR A 273 -13.09 5.96 -13.70
N VAL A 274 -11.79 5.93 -13.37
CA VAL A 274 -10.92 7.10 -13.47
C VAL A 274 -10.70 7.55 -14.91
N LEU A 275 -10.67 6.61 -15.87
CA LEU A 275 -10.47 6.92 -17.29
C LEU A 275 -11.72 7.51 -17.95
N PHE A 276 -12.92 7.03 -17.60
CA PHE A 276 -14.11 7.28 -18.40
C PHE A 276 -15.27 7.95 -17.65
N TYR A 277 -15.27 7.94 -16.32
CA TYR A 277 -16.38 8.44 -15.50
C TYR A 277 -15.99 9.60 -14.58
N TYR A 278 -14.72 9.64 -14.10
CA TYR A 278 -14.24 10.73 -13.26
C TYR A 278 -14.19 12.04 -14.03
N ASN A 279 -14.82 13.07 -13.48
CA ASN A 279 -14.84 14.41 -14.07
C ASN A 279 -14.14 15.41 -13.15
N SER A 280 -12.95 15.90 -13.55
CA SER A 280 -12.19 16.87 -12.78
C SER A 280 -12.85 18.25 -12.65
N LYS A 281 -13.89 18.54 -13.43
CA LYS A 281 -14.68 19.77 -13.33
C LYS A 281 -15.79 19.69 -12.29
N GLU A 282 -16.16 18.48 -11.88
CA GLU A 282 -17.15 18.24 -10.83
C GLU A 282 -16.51 18.31 -9.43
N ASN A 283 -17.33 18.61 -8.42
CA ASN A 283 -16.90 18.53 -7.03
C ASN A 283 -16.67 17.07 -6.59
N ARG A 284 -15.98 16.89 -5.46
CA ARG A 284 -15.68 15.53 -4.95
C ARG A 284 -16.92 14.72 -4.62
N ARG A 285 -17.94 15.32 -4.01
CA ARG A 285 -19.19 14.63 -3.69
C ARG A 285 -19.80 14.01 -4.93
N LYS A 286 -19.95 14.79 -6.01
CA LYS A 286 -20.52 14.30 -7.27
C LYS A 286 -19.70 13.16 -7.89
N ASN A 287 -18.38 13.30 -7.89
CA ASN A 287 -17.50 12.23 -8.37
C ASN A 287 -17.63 10.95 -7.53
N LEU A 288 -17.75 11.04 -6.19
CA LEU A 288 -17.96 9.86 -5.34
C LEU A 288 -19.36 9.23 -5.53
N GLU A 289 -20.38 10.04 -5.79
CA GLU A 289 -21.73 9.54 -6.16
C GLU A 289 -21.68 8.74 -7.46
N ILE A 290 -21.04 9.28 -8.50
CA ILE A 290 -20.83 8.58 -9.78
C ILE A 290 -20.01 7.31 -9.59
N TYR A 291 -18.99 7.35 -8.70
CA TYR A 291 -18.19 6.18 -8.36
C TYR A 291 -19.03 5.06 -7.75
N ILE A 292 -19.91 5.39 -6.80
CA ILE A 292 -20.82 4.41 -6.18
C ILE A 292 -21.75 3.79 -7.22
N GLU A 293 -22.42 4.61 -8.04
CA GLU A 293 -23.32 4.15 -9.09
C GLU A 293 -22.61 3.18 -10.05
N TYR A 294 -21.42 3.56 -10.51
CA TYR A 294 -20.62 2.74 -11.41
C TYR A 294 -20.18 1.42 -10.76
N MET A 295 -19.67 1.45 -9.52
CA MET A 295 -19.20 0.25 -8.84
C MET A 295 -20.34 -0.72 -8.48
N GLU A 296 -21.54 -0.20 -8.15
CA GLU A 296 -22.73 -1.02 -7.98
C GLU A 296 -23.14 -1.72 -9.28
N GLU A 297 -23.03 -1.03 -10.41
CA GLU A 297 -23.29 -1.65 -11.71
C GLU A 297 -22.26 -2.76 -12.04
N VAL A 298 -20.97 -2.52 -11.77
CA VAL A 298 -19.91 -3.54 -11.91
C VAL A 298 -20.24 -4.77 -11.07
N LYS A 299 -20.62 -4.55 -9.80
CA LYS A 299 -21.01 -5.63 -8.88
C LYS A 299 -22.20 -6.44 -9.41
N ARG A 300 -23.23 -5.78 -9.91
CA ARG A 300 -24.42 -6.42 -10.47
C ARG A 300 -24.07 -7.29 -11.68
N LYS A 301 -23.36 -6.71 -12.65
CA LYS A 301 -22.94 -7.42 -13.88
C LYS A 301 -22.08 -8.65 -13.57
N TRP A 302 -21.23 -8.54 -12.59
CA TRP A 302 -20.40 -9.67 -12.21
C TRP A 302 -21.20 -10.80 -11.56
N LYS A 303 -22.12 -10.48 -10.67
CA LYS A 303 -23.03 -11.50 -10.08
C LYS A 303 -23.86 -12.21 -11.15
N GLU A 304 -24.36 -11.46 -12.13
CA GLU A 304 -25.13 -12.03 -13.26
C GLU A 304 -24.26 -13.04 -14.04
N LYS A 305 -23.01 -12.67 -14.35
CA LYS A 305 -22.07 -13.53 -15.07
C LYS A 305 -21.72 -14.80 -14.29
N ALA A 306 -21.44 -14.69 -13.00
CA ALA A 306 -21.14 -15.84 -12.15
C ALA A 306 -22.32 -16.83 -12.10
N ASN A 307 -23.55 -16.33 -11.96
CA ASN A 307 -24.75 -17.16 -11.98
C ASN A 307 -25.00 -17.85 -13.35
N GLU A 308 -24.60 -17.21 -14.46
CA GLU A 308 -24.69 -17.84 -15.79
C GLU A 308 -23.63 -18.93 -16.00
N GLU A 309 -22.43 -18.75 -15.49
CA GLU A 309 -21.36 -19.76 -15.53
C GLU A 309 -21.71 -20.99 -14.67
N GLU A 310 -22.28 -20.79 -13.48
CA GLU A 310 -22.79 -21.88 -12.64
C GLU A 310 -23.89 -22.68 -13.33
N LYS A 311 -24.86 -22.00 -13.99
CA LYS A 311 -25.94 -22.66 -14.73
C LYS A 311 -25.46 -23.43 -15.97
N ARG A 312 -24.31 -23.09 -16.54
CA ARG A 312 -23.71 -23.81 -17.68
C ARG A 312 -22.86 -25.00 -17.26
N ALA A 313 -22.47 -25.06 -15.98
CA ALA A 313 -21.67 -26.14 -15.39
C ALA A 313 -22.53 -27.29 -14.84
N ILE A 314 -23.84 -27.12 -14.74
CA ILE A 314 -24.86 -28.13 -14.39
C ILE A 314 -25.49 -28.65 -15.69
#